data_fd9992598413405edf8005f2494bc260
#
_entry.id   fd9992598413405edf8005f2494bc260
#
_cell.length_a   1.000
_cell.length_b   1.000
_cell.length_c   1.000
_cell.angle_alpha   90.00
_cell.angle_beta   90.00
_cell.angle_gamma   90.00
#
_symmetry.space_group_name_H-M   'P 1'
#
loop_
_entity.id
_entity.type
_entity.pdbx_description
1 polymer ?
#
loop_
_entity_poly.entity_id
_entity_poly.type
_entity_poly.pdbx_seq_one_letter_code
_entity_poly.pdbx_strand_id
1 'polypeptide(L)'
;MTQIITGTKTEFSIDPVILALLPEQGCVELQRDAAGKVHQFHTHPVDEILVIIRGALRFEWDGGERICRPGDTILLPAGTRHQSEALDEAIYAIAMLPPAIESASN
;
A
#
# COMPACT_ATOMS: atom_id res chain seq x y z
N MET A 1 23.06 -22.29 10.99
CA MET A 1 23.26 -21.69 12.32
C MET A 1 22.89 -20.21 12.28
N THR A 2 22.18 -19.77 13.29
CA THR A 2 21.79 -18.35 13.39
C THR A 2 23.02 -17.48 13.63
N GLN A 3 23.08 -16.37 12.89
CA GLN A 3 24.14 -15.37 13.07
C GLN A 3 23.49 -14.01 13.30
N ILE A 4 24.13 -13.19 14.12
CA ILE A 4 23.72 -11.81 14.35
C ILE A 4 24.89 -10.93 13.95
N ILE A 5 24.61 -10.02 12.99
CA ILE A 5 25.62 -9.09 12.49
C ILE A 5 25.36 -7.75 13.18
N THR A 6 26.35 -7.26 13.92
CA THR A 6 26.21 -6.00 14.66
C THR A 6 26.35 -4.82 13.70
N GLY A 7 25.34 -3.96 13.70
CA GLY A 7 25.39 -2.72 12.94
C GLY A 7 26.10 -1.61 13.70
N THR A 8 26.41 -0.55 12.96
CA THR A 8 27.11 0.61 13.54
C THR A 8 26.18 1.81 13.74
N LYS A 9 25.03 1.82 13.11
CA LYS A 9 24.03 2.85 13.34
C LYS A 9 23.22 2.53 14.58
N THR A 10 22.86 3.56 15.31
CA THR A 10 22.04 3.42 16.52
C THR A 10 20.57 3.61 16.24
N GLU A 11 20.23 4.22 15.09
CA GLU A 11 18.86 4.55 14.79
C GLU A 11 18.66 4.77 13.29
N PHE A 12 17.47 4.45 12.80
CA PHE A 12 17.07 4.71 11.41
C PHE A 12 15.77 5.49 11.39
N SER A 13 15.65 6.38 10.41
CA SER A 13 14.39 7.10 10.18
C SER A 13 13.37 6.18 9.53
N ILE A 14 12.12 6.36 9.90
CA ILE A 14 10.99 5.69 9.25
C ILE A 14 10.17 6.76 8.56
N ASP A 15 9.82 6.53 7.29
CA ASP A 15 8.98 7.45 6.56
C ASP A 15 7.69 7.73 7.33
N PRO A 16 7.29 9.00 7.49
CA PRO A 16 6.10 9.35 8.28
C PRO A 16 4.82 8.68 7.78
N VAL A 17 4.68 8.46 6.48
CA VAL A 17 3.50 7.78 5.92
C VAL A 17 3.46 6.34 6.40
N ILE A 18 4.59 5.65 6.34
CA ILE A 18 4.67 4.26 6.78
C ILE A 18 4.39 4.17 8.27
N LEU A 19 4.98 5.07 9.06
CA LEU A 19 4.77 5.09 10.49
C LEU A 19 3.30 5.30 10.84
N ALA A 20 2.63 6.21 10.12
CA ALA A 20 1.22 6.48 10.36
C ALA A 20 0.31 5.30 10.03
N LEU A 21 0.72 4.44 9.09
CA LEU A 21 -0.07 3.28 8.68
C LEU A 21 0.22 2.04 9.53
N LEU A 22 1.33 2.02 10.27
CA LEU A 22 1.73 0.84 11.03
C LEU A 22 0.77 0.57 12.19
N PRO A 23 0.18 -0.62 12.25
CA PRO A 23 -0.64 -0.99 13.41
C PRO A 23 0.26 -1.43 14.57
N GLU A 24 -0.30 -1.55 15.77
CA GLU A 24 0.44 -2.12 16.89
C GLU A 24 0.86 -3.55 16.60
N GLN A 25 -0.03 -4.32 15.99
CA GLN A 25 0.25 -5.68 15.55
C GLN A 25 -0.16 -5.81 14.09
N GLY A 26 0.67 -6.44 13.29
CA GLY A 26 0.43 -6.57 11.88
C GLY A 26 1.54 -5.94 11.08
N CYS A 27 1.22 -5.47 9.89
CA CYS A 27 2.25 -4.97 9.00
C CYS A 27 1.71 -3.94 8.03
N VAL A 28 2.64 -3.21 7.43
CA VAL A 28 2.41 -2.42 6.23
C VAL A 28 3.24 -3.08 5.13
N GLU A 29 2.59 -3.38 4.01
CA GLU A 29 3.29 -3.93 2.86
C GLU A 29 3.86 -2.79 2.03
N LEU A 30 5.11 -2.90 1.62
CA LEU A 30 5.71 -1.98 0.65
C LEU A 30 5.82 -2.71 -0.67
N GLN A 31 5.24 -2.12 -1.71
CA GLN A 31 5.29 -2.66 -3.05
C GLN A 31 6.19 -1.78 -3.89
N ARG A 32 7.07 -2.41 -4.66
CA ARG A 32 7.94 -1.71 -5.62
C ARG A 32 7.69 -2.32 -6.99
N ASP A 33 7.17 -1.52 -7.89
CA ASP A 33 6.86 -1.95 -9.25
C ASP A 33 7.81 -1.26 -10.22
N ALA A 34 8.42 -2.05 -11.10
CA ALA A 34 9.20 -1.48 -12.20
C ALA A 34 8.27 -0.76 -13.17
N ALA A 35 8.81 0.19 -13.90
CA ALA A 35 8.06 0.88 -14.95
C ALA A 35 7.42 -0.14 -15.90
N GLY A 36 6.14 0.01 -16.15
CA GLY A 36 5.38 -0.89 -17.01
C GLY A 36 4.77 -2.09 -16.34
N LYS A 37 5.06 -2.31 -15.06
CA LYS A 37 4.46 -3.44 -14.33
C LYS A 37 2.96 -3.24 -14.22
N VAL A 38 2.21 -4.28 -14.58
CA VAL A 38 0.75 -4.28 -14.50
C VAL A 38 0.30 -5.32 -13.50
N HIS A 39 -0.56 -4.89 -12.57
CA HIS A 39 -1.32 -5.80 -11.72
C HIS A 39 -2.71 -5.86 -12.33
N GLN A 40 -3.03 -6.98 -12.97
CA GLN A 40 -4.27 -7.18 -13.72
C GLN A 40 -5.49 -7.03 -12.82
N PHE A 41 -6.65 -6.79 -13.42
CA PHE A 41 -7.90 -6.67 -12.68
C PHE A 41 -8.09 -7.82 -11.70
N HIS A 42 -8.37 -7.46 -10.45
CA HIS A 42 -8.59 -8.41 -9.37
C HIS A 42 -9.37 -7.73 -8.25
N THR A 43 -9.75 -8.49 -7.24
CA THR A 43 -10.43 -7.97 -6.06
C THR A 43 -9.73 -8.49 -4.81
N HIS A 44 -9.98 -7.80 -3.70
CA HIS A 44 -9.51 -8.24 -2.38
C HIS A 44 -10.70 -8.35 -1.44
N PRO A 45 -10.66 -9.30 -0.49
CA PRO A 45 -11.77 -9.51 0.44
C PRO A 45 -11.79 -8.53 1.61
N VAL A 46 -10.83 -7.64 1.70
CA VAL A 46 -10.69 -6.67 2.80
C VAL A 46 -10.55 -5.28 2.25
N ASP A 47 -10.87 -4.28 3.08
CA ASP A 47 -10.61 -2.89 2.75
C ASP A 47 -9.12 -2.63 2.83
N GLU A 48 -8.61 -1.80 1.91
CA GLU A 48 -7.20 -1.43 1.90
C GLU A 48 -7.03 0.07 1.74
N ILE A 49 -5.90 0.56 2.25
CA ILE A 49 -5.41 1.90 1.96
C ILE A 49 -4.09 1.75 1.23
N LEU A 50 -3.95 2.45 0.10
CA LEU A 50 -2.69 2.53 -0.62
C LEU A 50 -2.22 3.98 -0.61
N VAL A 51 -0.94 4.20 -0.30
CA VAL A 51 -0.36 5.55 -0.35
C VAL A 51 0.83 5.51 -1.27
N ILE A 52 0.82 6.37 -2.28
CA ILE A 52 1.94 6.46 -3.24
C ILE A 52 3.08 7.21 -2.59
N ILE A 53 4.27 6.61 -2.59
CA ILE A 53 5.47 7.18 -2.00
C ILE A 53 6.40 7.72 -3.08
N ARG A 54 6.52 6.99 -4.21
CA ARG A 54 7.40 7.38 -5.31
C ARG A 54 6.78 6.94 -6.62
N GLY A 55 7.04 7.72 -7.69
CA GLY A 55 6.59 7.38 -9.03
C GLY A 55 5.12 7.67 -9.25
N ALA A 56 4.52 6.98 -10.20
CA ALA A 56 3.12 7.18 -10.56
C ALA A 56 2.48 5.86 -10.97
N LEU A 57 1.23 5.68 -10.56
CA LEU A 57 0.40 4.55 -10.97
C LEU A 57 -0.80 5.06 -11.76
N ARG A 58 -1.10 4.40 -12.88
CA ARG A 58 -2.43 4.51 -13.46
C ARG A 58 -3.29 3.50 -12.72
N PHE A 59 -4.24 3.98 -11.94
CA PHE A 59 -5.12 3.15 -11.16
C PHE A 59 -6.51 3.17 -11.78
N GLU A 60 -7.01 1.99 -12.10
CA GLU A 60 -8.31 1.84 -12.76
C GLU A 60 -9.21 0.94 -11.91
N TRP A 61 -10.46 1.35 -11.73
CA TRP A 61 -11.47 0.57 -11.02
C TRP A 61 -12.78 0.67 -11.80
N ASP A 62 -13.78 -0.10 -11.41
CA ASP A 62 -15.04 -0.12 -12.17
C ASP A 62 -15.73 1.24 -12.23
N GLY A 63 -15.40 2.15 -11.34
CA GLY A 63 -15.96 3.50 -11.31
C GLY A 63 -15.16 4.55 -12.05
N GLY A 64 -13.93 4.22 -12.53
CA GLY A 64 -13.11 5.23 -13.19
C GLY A 64 -11.65 4.88 -13.27
N GLU A 65 -10.85 5.87 -13.61
CA GLU A 65 -9.41 5.74 -13.77
C GLU A 65 -8.75 7.03 -13.31
N ARG A 66 -7.58 6.91 -12.69
CA ARG A 66 -6.83 8.09 -12.27
C ARG A 66 -5.35 7.78 -12.21
N ILE A 67 -4.52 8.78 -12.55
CA ILE A 67 -3.08 8.70 -12.33
C ILE A 67 -2.82 9.20 -10.92
N CYS A 68 -2.27 8.31 -10.09
CA CYS A 68 -1.96 8.60 -8.69
C CYS A 68 -0.47 8.88 -8.55
N ARG A 69 -0.13 9.92 -7.80
CA ARG A 69 1.24 10.43 -7.64
C ARG A 69 1.62 10.46 -6.17
N PRO A 70 2.90 10.70 -5.85
CA PRO A 70 3.34 10.71 -4.45
C PRO A 70 2.46 11.60 -3.57
N GLY A 71 2.04 11.04 -2.44
CA GLY A 71 1.13 11.69 -1.51
C GLY A 71 -0.33 11.35 -1.72
N ASP A 72 -0.71 10.81 -2.89
CA ASP A 72 -2.09 10.39 -3.12
C ASP A 72 -2.41 9.14 -2.32
N THR A 73 -3.61 9.10 -1.79
CA THR A 73 -4.12 7.97 -1.01
C THR A 73 -5.29 7.35 -1.74
N ILE A 74 -5.24 6.04 -1.93
CA ILE A 74 -6.34 5.29 -2.53
C ILE A 74 -7.05 4.54 -1.41
N LEU A 75 -8.34 4.83 -1.22
CA LEU A 75 -9.19 4.08 -0.30
C LEU A 75 -9.91 3.03 -1.14
N LEU A 76 -9.60 1.78 -0.89
CA LEU A 76 -10.04 0.67 -1.73
C LEU A 76 -10.95 -0.25 -0.92
N PRO A 77 -12.27 -0.09 -1.06
CA PRO A 77 -13.20 -0.98 -0.34
C PRO A 77 -13.08 -2.43 -0.82
N ALA A 78 -13.34 -3.35 0.11
CA ALA A 78 -13.36 -4.78 -0.20
C ALA A 78 -14.26 -5.04 -1.41
N GLY A 79 -13.82 -5.93 -2.29
CA GLY A 79 -14.60 -6.33 -3.45
C GLY A 79 -14.51 -5.38 -4.65
N THR A 80 -13.80 -4.27 -4.54
CA THR A 80 -13.63 -3.36 -5.66
C THR A 80 -12.71 -3.99 -6.71
N ARG A 81 -13.22 -4.17 -7.91
CA ARG A 81 -12.42 -4.70 -9.01
C ARG A 81 -11.54 -3.58 -9.55
N HIS A 82 -10.24 -3.83 -9.58
CA HIS A 82 -9.27 -2.80 -9.96
C HIS A 82 -8.01 -3.39 -10.58
N GLN A 83 -7.30 -2.54 -11.31
CA GLN A 83 -5.97 -2.86 -11.84
C GLN A 83 -5.08 -1.63 -11.74
N SER A 84 -3.76 -1.85 -11.83
CA SER A 84 -2.81 -0.76 -11.82
C SER A 84 -1.69 -1.01 -12.82
N GLU A 85 -1.13 0.09 -13.32
CA GLU A 85 0.06 0.06 -14.16
C GLU A 85 1.03 1.11 -13.65
N ALA A 86 2.27 0.71 -13.40
CA ALA A 86 3.32 1.63 -13.00
C ALA A 86 3.80 2.41 -14.24
N LEU A 87 3.64 3.73 -14.22
CA LEU A 87 4.06 4.58 -15.34
C LEU A 87 5.56 4.83 -15.31
N ASP A 88 6.14 4.85 -14.12
CA ASP A 88 7.58 4.79 -13.86
C ASP A 88 7.77 3.84 -12.68
N GLU A 89 9.01 3.65 -12.23
CA GLU A 89 9.21 2.87 -11.02
C GLU A 89 8.37 3.48 -9.90
N ALA A 90 7.49 2.69 -9.32
CA ALA A 90 6.57 3.16 -8.30
C ALA A 90 6.77 2.40 -7.00
N ILE A 91 6.75 3.14 -5.89
CA ILE A 91 6.77 2.54 -4.55
C ILE A 91 5.55 3.04 -3.81
N TYR A 92 4.82 2.13 -3.22
CA TYR A 92 3.63 2.50 -2.45
C TYR A 92 3.44 1.57 -1.26
N ALA A 93 2.79 2.12 -0.23
CA ALA A 93 2.49 1.40 1.00
C ALA A 93 1.06 0.91 0.94
N ILE A 94 0.85 -0.32 1.40
CA ILE A 94 -0.47 -0.95 1.43
C ILE A 94 -0.75 -1.38 2.87
N ALA A 95 -1.86 -0.94 3.42
CA ALA A 95 -2.31 -1.37 4.74
C ALA A 95 -3.72 -1.93 4.62
N MET A 96 -3.96 -3.07 5.25
CA MET A 96 -5.29 -3.63 5.34
C MET A 96 -6.03 -2.98 6.50
N LEU A 97 -7.28 -2.66 6.27
CA LEU A 97 -8.12 -2.10 7.32
C LEU A 97 -8.96 -3.20 7.96
N PRO A 98 -9.17 -3.15 9.27
CA PRO A 98 -10.04 -4.11 9.91
C PRO A 98 -11.46 -3.95 9.39
N PRO A 99 -12.25 -5.03 9.37
CA PRO A 99 -13.64 -4.95 8.94
C PRO A 99 -14.43 -3.95 9.77
N ALA A 100 -15.26 -3.15 9.10
CA ALA A 100 -16.07 -2.14 9.77
C ALA A 100 -17.09 -2.74 10.72
N ILE A 101 -17.37 -4.01 10.59
CA ILE A 101 -18.36 -4.68 11.41
C ILE A 101 -18.02 -4.63 12.89
N GLU A 102 -16.75 -4.54 13.24
CA GLU A 102 -16.37 -4.46 14.64
C GLU A 102 -16.95 -3.23 15.30
N SER A 103 -17.02 -2.14 14.55
CA SER A 103 -17.58 -0.92 15.11
C SER A 103 -19.07 -1.02 15.29
N ALA A 104 -19.73 -1.85 14.50
CA ALA A 104 -21.18 -2.02 14.59
C ALA A 104 -21.59 -2.88 15.76
N SER A 105 -20.68 -3.61 16.33
CA SER A 105 -20.98 -4.50 17.43
C SER A 105 -21.13 -3.77 18.76
N ASN A 106 -20.91 -2.53 18.79
CA ASN A 106 -20.97 -1.73 20.03
C ASN A 106 -22.36 -1.29 20.38
#